data_2e2c5e0ab63a9f1bf3ec289a58520a68
#
_entry.id   2e2c5e0ab63a9f1bf3ec289a58520a68
#
_cell.length_a   1.000
_cell.length_b   1.000
_cell.length_c   1.000
_cell.angle_alpha   90.00
_cell.angle_beta   90.00
_cell.angle_gamma   90.00
#
_symmetry.space_group_name_H-M   'P 1'
#
loop_
_entity.id
_entity.type
_entity.pdbx_description
1 polymer ?
#
loop_
_entity_poly.entity_id
_entity_poly.type
_entity_poly.pdbx_seq_one_letter_code
_entity_poly.pdbx_strand_id
1 'polypeptide(L)'
;MNKLKVAIAGFGIVGKRRFHYINQHPSLKVTAICEQHSFEKGLEYSGINCYTNYQDLLDKEELDIIFVCLTNNIAAEVTIAGLNKGLHVFCEKPPGMNVEEIEDVIKVENKNKGLKLKYGFNHRYHDSVKVALDLIHSKELGEVVNVRGVYGKSSIIPFSGGWRSKREFSGGGILLDQGIHMVDL
;
A
#
# COMPACT_ATOMS: atom_id res chain seq x y z
N MET A 1 13.40 -4.77 23.22
CA MET A 1 13.48 -5.37 21.87
C MET A 1 13.87 -4.28 20.89
N ASN A 2 14.77 -4.57 19.95
CA ASN A 2 15.06 -3.62 18.87
C ASN A 2 13.82 -3.46 18.00
N LYS A 3 13.53 -2.23 17.60
CA LYS A 3 12.43 -1.95 16.67
C LYS A 3 12.80 -2.40 15.27
N LEU A 4 11.86 -2.97 14.52
CA LEU A 4 12.03 -3.27 13.11
C LEU A 4 12.24 -1.98 12.31
N LYS A 5 13.22 -2.01 11.42
CA LYS A 5 13.59 -0.89 10.54
C LYS A 5 12.66 -0.86 9.33
N VAL A 6 12.00 0.25 9.13
CA VAL A 6 11.00 0.43 8.08
C VAL A 6 11.45 1.48 7.09
N ALA A 7 11.35 1.18 5.81
CA ALA A 7 11.40 2.17 4.74
C ALA A 7 10.02 2.48 4.18
N ILE A 8 9.83 3.70 3.67
CA ILE A 8 8.64 4.11 2.93
C ILE A 8 9.05 4.58 1.54
N ALA A 9 8.62 3.86 0.51
CA ALA A 9 8.76 4.26 -0.88
C ALA A 9 7.47 4.96 -1.34
N GLY A 10 7.59 6.24 -1.72
CA GLY A 10 6.48 7.15 -1.99
C GLY A 10 6.07 7.94 -0.74
N PHE A 11 6.42 9.22 -0.70
CA PHE A 11 6.20 10.07 0.48
C PHE A 11 5.16 11.18 0.24
N GLY A 12 4.19 10.90 -0.62
CA GLY A 12 2.98 11.71 -0.80
C GLY A 12 2.02 11.62 0.39
N ILE A 13 0.75 12.00 0.19
CA ILE A 13 -0.28 12.03 1.26
C ILE A 13 -0.37 10.68 2.00
N VAL A 14 -0.34 9.56 1.27
CA VAL A 14 -0.49 8.24 1.87
C VAL A 14 0.78 7.85 2.62
N GLY A 15 1.97 8.06 2.03
CA GLY A 15 3.25 7.78 2.68
C GLY A 15 3.43 8.57 3.98
N LYS A 16 3.09 9.86 4.01
CA LYS A 16 3.11 10.70 5.22
C LYS A 16 2.16 10.16 6.30
N ARG A 17 0.97 9.67 5.91
CA ARG A 17 0.03 9.04 6.85
C ARG A 17 0.61 7.75 7.42
N ARG A 18 1.22 6.89 6.58
CA ARG A 18 1.89 5.66 7.04
C ARG A 18 3.04 5.97 7.98
N PHE A 19 3.87 6.94 7.64
CA PHE A 19 4.95 7.44 8.51
C PHE A 19 4.47 7.78 9.92
N HIS A 20 3.38 8.53 10.02
CA HIS A 20 2.79 8.92 11.29
C HIS A 20 2.42 7.70 12.14
N TYR A 21 1.67 6.74 11.58
CA TYR A 21 1.21 5.56 12.32
C TYR A 21 2.33 4.54 12.60
N ILE A 22 3.28 4.37 11.69
CA ILE A 22 4.41 3.46 11.90
C ILE A 22 5.23 3.92 13.10
N ASN A 23 5.52 5.21 13.21
CA ASN A 23 6.31 5.74 14.32
C ASN A 23 5.58 5.73 15.68
N GLN A 24 4.26 5.62 15.69
CA GLN A 24 3.49 5.38 16.91
C GLN A 24 3.51 3.92 17.37
N HIS A 25 3.86 2.99 16.47
CA HIS A 25 3.88 1.57 16.80
C HIS A 25 5.12 1.22 17.64
N PRO A 26 4.96 0.51 18.79
CA PRO A 26 6.06 0.28 19.72
C PRO A 26 7.22 -0.53 19.12
N SER A 27 6.94 -1.40 18.14
CA SER A 27 7.91 -2.31 17.54
C SER A 27 8.47 -1.84 16.21
N LEU A 28 8.06 -0.68 15.68
CA LEU A 28 8.46 -0.19 14.36
C LEU A 28 9.20 1.15 14.47
N LYS A 29 10.08 1.41 13.51
CA LYS A 29 10.76 2.70 13.37
C LYS A 29 11.03 2.97 11.90
N VAL A 30 10.57 4.10 11.36
CA VAL A 30 10.98 4.54 10.03
C VAL A 30 12.43 5.01 10.09
N THR A 31 13.28 4.43 9.24
CA THR A 31 14.71 4.77 9.12
C THR A 31 15.05 5.36 7.75
N ALA A 32 14.24 5.11 6.73
CA ALA A 32 14.46 5.62 5.39
C ALA A 32 13.15 5.98 4.68
N ILE A 33 13.19 7.01 3.84
CA ILE A 33 12.09 7.41 2.96
C ILE A 33 12.62 7.66 1.55
N CYS A 34 11.79 7.34 0.54
CA CYS A 34 12.08 7.62 -0.85
C CYS A 34 10.95 8.45 -1.47
N GLU A 35 11.31 9.57 -2.11
CA GLU A 35 10.38 10.42 -2.85
C GLU A 35 11.09 11.02 -4.07
N GLN A 36 10.53 10.81 -5.27
CA GLN A 36 11.12 11.31 -6.51
C GLN A 36 11.11 12.85 -6.61
N HIS A 37 10.07 13.47 -6.07
CA HIS A 37 9.97 14.92 -5.98
C HIS A 37 10.66 15.41 -4.70
N SER A 38 11.10 16.66 -4.70
CA SER A 38 11.80 17.24 -3.56
C SER A 38 11.01 17.10 -2.26
N PHE A 39 11.70 16.71 -1.19
CA PHE A 39 11.16 16.76 0.16
C PHE A 39 10.75 18.20 0.51
N GLU A 40 9.64 18.37 1.22
CA GLU A 40 9.20 19.70 1.67
C GLU A 40 10.30 20.36 2.51
N LYS A 41 10.72 21.55 2.11
CA LYS A 41 11.68 22.34 2.88
C LYS A 41 11.08 22.66 4.25
N GLY A 42 11.83 22.34 5.30
CA GLY A 42 11.44 22.65 6.68
C GLY A 42 10.87 21.48 7.49
N LEU A 43 10.63 20.31 6.89
CA LEU A 43 10.40 19.09 7.66
C LEU A 43 11.76 18.43 7.94
N GLU A 44 12.22 18.55 9.16
CA GLU A 44 13.38 17.81 9.63
C GLU A 44 13.00 16.36 9.87
N TYR A 45 13.43 15.49 8.96
CA TYR A 45 13.38 14.05 9.17
C TYR A 45 14.65 13.60 9.91
N SER A 46 14.86 14.19 11.11
CA SER A 46 16.06 13.93 11.91
C SER A 46 16.25 12.44 12.18
N GLY A 47 17.37 11.90 11.74
CA GLY A 47 17.70 10.49 11.87
C GLY A 47 17.00 9.56 10.85
N ILE A 48 16.48 10.11 9.75
CA ILE A 48 15.88 9.36 8.65
C ILE A 48 16.65 9.67 7.38
N ASN A 49 17.08 8.62 6.67
CA ASN A 49 17.77 8.75 5.40
C ASN A 49 16.77 9.00 4.28
N CYS A 50 17.05 9.99 3.42
CA CYS A 50 16.16 10.42 2.35
C CYS A 50 16.77 10.08 0.98
N TYR A 51 15.96 9.44 0.13
CA TYR A 51 16.36 8.99 -1.21
C TYR A 51 15.39 9.51 -2.26
N THR A 52 15.89 9.76 -3.46
CA THR A 52 15.06 10.09 -4.63
C THR A 52 14.81 8.87 -5.53
N ASN A 53 15.53 7.77 -5.28
CA ASN A 53 15.45 6.53 -6.02
C ASN A 53 15.29 5.36 -5.04
N TYR A 54 14.34 4.45 -5.31
CA TYR A 54 14.07 3.31 -4.43
C TYR A 54 15.16 2.22 -4.51
N GLN A 55 15.87 2.09 -5.64
CA GLN A 55 16.98 1.15 -5.77
C GLN A 55 18.12 1.56 -4.82
N ASP A 56 18.47 2.85 -4.84
CA ASP A 56 19.48 3.40 -3.91
C ASP A 56 19.08 3.17 -2.44
N LEU A 57 17.80 3.34 -2.11
CA LEU A 57 17.29 3.06 -0.77
C LEU A 57 17.47 1.59 -0.42
N LEU A 58 17.07 0.67 -1.30
CA LEU A 58 17.19 -0.77 -1.07
C LEU A 58 18.64 -1.25 -1.00
N ASP A 59 19.56 -0.60 -1.71
CA ASP A 59 20.98 -1.00 -1.75
C ASP A 59 21.79 -0.47 -0.58
N LYS A 60 21.41 0.69 -0.03
CA LYS A 60 22.18 1.39 1.00
C LYS A 60 21.65 1.16 2.42
N GLU A 61 20.41 0.69 2.56
CA GLU A 61 19.76 0.55 3.86
C GLU A 61 19.64 -0.90 4.31
N GLU A 62 19.89 -1.14 5.59
CA GLU A 62 19.53 -2.39 6.25
C GLU A 62 18.10 -2.27 6.80
N LEU A 63 17.18 -3.01 6.22
CA LEU A 63 15.74 -2.91 6.49
C LEU A 63 15.15 -4.26 6.86
N ASP A 64 14.03 -4.22 7.58
CA ASP A 64 13.16 -5.38 7.83
C ASP A 64 11.89 -5.31 6.99
N ILE A 65 11.37 -4.09 6.75
CA ILE A 65 10.07 -3.88 6.11
C ILE A 65 10.16 -2.71 5.13
N ILE A 66 9.50 -2.83 3.98
CA ILE A 66 9.24 -1.70 3.09
C ILE A 66 7.73 -1.46 2.93
N PHE A 67 7.32 -0.20 3.04
CA PHE A 67 5.98 0.29 2.71
C PHE A 67 6.00 0.92 1.33
N VAL A 68 5.27 0.36 0.38
CA VAL A 68 5.15 0.84 -1.00
C VAL A 68 3.90 1.71 -1.11
N CYS A 69 4.10 3.03 -1.19
CA CYS A 69 3.05 4.06 -1.25
C CYS A 69 3.16 4.88 -2.54
N LEU A 70 3.52 4.22 -3.63
CA LEU A 70 3.81 4.80 -4.94
C LEU A 70 2.58 4.86 -5.85
N THR A 71 2.74 5.40 -7.03
CA THR A 71 1.75 5.31 -8.11
C THR A 71 1.66 3.87 -8.63
N ASN A 72 0.50 3.51 -9.22
CA ASN A 72 0.21 2.12 -9.58
C ASN A 72 1.22 1.51 -10.57
N ASN A 73 1.74 2.35 -11.49
CA ASN A 73 2.66 1.91 -12.56
C ASN A 73 4.03 1.41 -12.08
N ILE A 74 4.40 1.66 -10.83
CA ILE A 74 5.68 1.23 -10.26
C ILE A 74 5.51 0.40 -8.99
N ALA A 75 4.30 0.31 -8.46
CA ALA A 75 4.05 -0.34 -7.18
C ALA A 75 4.40 -1.84 -7.19
N ALA A 76 4.05 -2.56 -8.25
CA ALA A 76 4.38 -3.98 -8.41
C ALA A 76 5.88 -4.21 -8.50
N GLU A 77 6.60 -3.40 -9.30
CA GLU A 77 8.05 -3.47 -9.45
C GLU A 77 8.77 -3.30 -8.10
N VAL A 78 8.40 -2.28 -7.33
CA VAL A 78 9.01 -2.01 -6.01
C VAL A 78 8.63 -3.09 -4.99
N THR A 79 7.42 -3.65 -5.06
CA THR A 79 7.01 -4.80 -4.26
C THR A 79 7.89 -6.02 -4.53
N ILE A 80 8.13 -6.34 -5.80
CA ILE A 80 9.04 -7.42 -6.24
C ILE A 80 10.47 -7.16 -5.75
N ALA A 81 10.96 -5.94 -5.91
CA ALA A 81 12.31 -5.56 -5.46
C ALA A 81 12.47 -5.74 -3.95
N GLY A 82 11.48 -5.31 -3.15
CA GLY A 82 11.48 -5.50 -1.70
C GLY A 82 11.51 -6.98 -1.29
N LEU A 83 10.67 -7.82 -1.91
CA LEU A 83 10.63 -9.27 -1.64
C LEU A 83 11.97 -9.94 -2.03
N ASN A 84 12.55 -9.59 -3.18
CA ASN A 84 13.84 -10.12 -3.61
C ASN A 84 15.00 -9.69 -2.70
N LYS A 85 14.88 -8.54 -2.04
CA LYS A 85 15.86 -8.05 -1.04
C LYS A 85 15.67 -8.75 0.33
N GLY A 86 14.67 -9.61 0.49
CA GLY A 86 14.38 -10.30 1.73
C GLY A 86 13.56 -9.50 2.74
N LEU A 87 12.84 -8.48 2.30
CA LEU A 87 12.02 -7.62 3.16
C LEU A 87 10.58 -8.11 3.24
N HIS A 88 9.94 -7.91 4.39
CA HIS A 88 8.49 -7.90 4.46
C HIS A 88 7.95 -6.69 3.70
N VAL A 89 6.85 -6.83 2.98
CA VAL A 89 6.30 -5.75 2.15
C VAL A 89 4.87 -5.44 2.54
N PHE A 90 4.60 -4.16 2.75
CA PHE A 90 3.25 -3.62 2.74
C PHE A 90 3.10 -2.74 1.51
N CYS A 91 2.21 -3.08 0.60
CA CYS A 91 1.95 -2.28 -0.60
C CYS A 91 0.54 -1.67 -0.55
N GLU A 92 0.40 -0.40 -0.94
CA GLU A 92 -0.91 0.22 -1.11
C GLU A 92 -1.67 -0.43 -2.27
N LYS A 93 -2.97 -0.32 -2.23
CA LYS A 93 -3.83 -0.80 -3.31
C LYS A 93 -3.81 0.18 -4.52
N PRO A 94 -4.03 -0.27 -5.74
CA PRO A 94 -4.20 -1.65 -6.20
C PRO A 94 -2.85 -2.40 -6.22
N PRO A 95 -2.87 -3.75 -6.22
CA PRO A 95 -1.64 -4.56 -6.22
C PRO A 95 -0.82 -4.45 -7.51
N GLY A 96 -1.41 -4.01 -8.60
CA GLY A 96 -0.81 -3.82 -9.92
C GLY A 96 -1.80 -3.16 -10.85
N MET A 97 -1.36 -2.82 -12.07
CA MET A 97 -2.20 -2.24 -13.11
C MET A 97 -2.87 -3.28 -14.01
N ASN A 98 -2.31 -4.49 -14.07
CA ASN A 98 -2.75 -5.58 -14.92
C ASN A 98 -2.48 -6.93 -14.24
N VAL A 99 -2.95 -8.01 -14.87
CA VAL A 99 -2.84 -9.37 -14.34
C VAL A 99 -1.39 -9.85 -14.35
N GLU A 100 -0.63 -9.54 -15.39
CA GLU A 100 0.77 -9.96 -15.55
C GLU A 100 1.64 -9.45 -14.40
N GLU A 101 1.49 -8.18 -14.02
CA GLU A 101 2.21 -7.61 -12.87
C GLU A 101 1.90 -8.35 -11.56
N ILE A 102 0.63 -8.71 -11.36
CA ILE A 102 0.20 -9.42 -10.15
C ILE A 102 0.74 -10.86 -10.15
N GLU A 103 0.72 -11.54 -11.30
CA GLU A 103 1.30 -12.88 -11.45
C GLU A 103 2.80 -12.89 -11.17
N ASP A 104 3.52 -11.87 -11.60
CA ASP A 104 4.95 -11.73 -11.31
C ASP A 104 5.22 -11.51 -9.82
N VAL A 105 4.41 -10.70 -9.15
CA VAL A 105 4.48 -10.56 -7.68
C VAL A 105 4.22 -11.91 -7.00
N ILE A 106 3.18 -12.65 -7.40
CA ILE A 106 2.84 -13.97 -6.83
C ILE A 106 4.00 -14.97 -7.03
N LYS A 107 4.64 -14.97 -8.20
CA LYS A 107 5.81 -15.83 -8.47
C LYS A 107 6.96 -15.55 -7.49
N VAL A 108 7.21 -14.27 -7.21
CA VAL A 108 8.28 -13.85 -6.29
C VAL A 108 7.89 -14.13 -4.82
N GLU A 109 6.66 -13.85 -4.42
CA GLU A 109 6.15 -14.18 -3.09
C GLU A 109 6.27 -15.68 -2.80
N ASN A 110 5.89 -16.53 -3.75
CA ASN A 110 5.97 -17.99 -3.62
C ASN A 110 7.40 -18.51 -3.44
N LYS A 111 8.40 -17.80 -3.98
CA LYS A 111 9.82 -18.13 -3.77
C LYS A 111 10.31 -17.71 -2.37
N ASN A 112 9.65 -16.74 -1.75
CA ASN A 112 10.04 -16.11 -0.49
C ASN A 112 9.05 -16.41 0.65
N LYS A 113 8.64 -17.66 0.84
CA LYS A 113 7.57 -18.10 1.77
C LYS A 113 7.72 -17.64 3.23
N GLY A 114 8.91 -17.24 3.66
CA GLY A 114 9.16 -16.69 5.00
C GLY A 114 8.77 -15.22 5.14
N LEU A 115 8.65 -14.51 4.04
CA LEU A 115 8.28 -13.10 4.03
C LEU A 115 6.77 -12.92 4.08
N LYS A 116 6.36 -11.72 4.50
CA LYS A 116 4.95 -11.33 4.53
C LYS A 116 4.73 -10.23 3.51
N LEU A 117 3.80 -10.45 2.60
CA LEU A 117 3.25 -9.45 1.70
C LEU A 117 1.83 -9.12 2.15
N LYS A 118 1.52 -7.83 2.30
CA LYS A 118 0.18 -7.36 2.63
C LYS A 118 -0.18 -6.14 1.79
N TYR A 119 -1.40 -6.14 1.28
CA TYR A 119 -1.95 -5.00 0.54
C TYR A 119 -2.88 -4.13 1.39
N GLY A 120 -2.91 -2.84 1.07
CA GLY A 120 -3.62 -1.80 1.80
C GLY A 120 -5.14 -1.76 1.59
N PHE A 121 -5.81 -2.89 1.58
CA PHE A 121 -7.28 -2.99 1.52
C PHE A 121 -7.90 -2.65 2.87
N ASN A 122 -7.95 -1.37 3.19
CA ASN A 122 -8.34 -0.86 4.49
C ASN A 122 -9.84 -1.05 4.81
N HIS A 123 -10.71 -1.23 3.80
CA HIS A 123 -12.14 -1.45 4.02
C HIS A 123 -12.42 -2.71 4.81
N ARG A 124 -11.59 -3.75 4.69
CA ARG A 124 -11.68 -4.97 5.53
C ARG A 124 -11.66 -4.70 7.04
N TYR A 125 -11.14 -3.53 7.45
CA TYR A 125 -10.98 -3.15 8.86
C TYR A 125 -12.03 -2.17 9.35
N HIS A 126 -12.99 -1.76 8.51
CA HIS A 126 -14.11 -0.95 8.94
C HIS A 126 -15.02 -1.76 9.86
N ASP A 127 -15.50 -1.14 10.94
CA ASP A 127 -16.31 -1.85 11.93
C ASP A 127 -17.61 -2.39 11.34
N SER A 128 -18.23 -1.64 10.42
CA SER A 128 -19.41 -2.11 9.68
C SER A 128 -19.14 -3.37 8.85
N VAL A 129 -17.95 -3.50 8.25
CA VAL A 129 -17.56 -4.70 7.49
C VAL A 129 -17.31 -5.87 8.42
N LYS A 130 -16.66 -5.65 9.56
CA LYS A 130 -16.46 -6.70 10.58
C LYS A 130 -17.79 -7.24 11.09
N VAL A 131 -18.73 -6.35 11.45
CA VAL A 131 -20.07 -6.75 11.89
C VAL A 131 -20.80 -7.55 10.80
N ALA A 132 -20.73 -7.11 9.53
CA ALA A 132 -21.33 -7.85 8.43
C ALA A 132 -20.73 -9.25 8.27
N LEU A 133 -19.40 -9.38 8.38
CA LEU A 133 -18.71 -10.68 8.33
C LEU A 133 -19.11 -11.58 9.51
N ASP A 134 -19.22 -11.03 10.71
CA ASP A 134 -19.66 -11.79 11.89
C ASP A 134 -21.07 -12.35 11.70
N LEU A 135 -22.01 -11.56 11.17
CA LEU A 135 -23.38 -12.00 10.84
C LEU A 135 -23.40 -13.09 9.74
N ILE A 136 -22.54 -12.98 8.75
CA ILE A 136 -22.39 -14.01 7.71
C ILE A 136 -21.84 -15.30 8.30
N HIS A 137 -20.80 -15.22 9.12
CA HIS A 137 -20.16 -16.39 9.72
C HIS A 137 -21.06 -17.09 10.76
N SER A 138 -21.85 -16.33 11.51
CA SER A 138 -22.82 -16.90 12.47
C SER A 138 -23.98 -17.60 11.79
N LYS A 139 -24.21 -17.35 10.49
CA LYS A 139 -25.35 -17.85 9.71
C LYS A 139 -26.74 -17.41 10.25
N GLU A 140 -26.79 -16.40 11.11
CA GLU A 140 -28.07 -15.88 11.64
C GLU A 140 -29.02 -15.42 10.54
N LEU A 141 -28.49 -14.92 9.42
CA LEU A 141 -29.26 -14.45 8.27
C LEU A 141 -29.38 -15.50 7.15
N GLY A 142 -28.90 -16.73 7.39
CA GLY A 142 -28.88 -17.79 6.39
C GLY A 142 -27.73 -17.62 5.38
N GLU A 143 -27.93 -18.17 4.18
CA GLU A 143 -26.91 -18.11 3.12
C GLU A 143 -26.97 -16.76 2.38
N VAL A 144 -25.79 -16.25 2.00
CA VAL A 144 -25.69 -15.01 1.22
C VAL A 144 -26.18 -15.26 -0.19
N VAL A 145 -27.28 -14.61 -0.57
CA VAL A 145 -27.88 -14.73 -1.90
C VAL A 145 -27.37 -13.67 -2.87
N ASN A 146 -27.13 -12.47 -2.38
CA ASN A 146 -26.70 -11.34 -3.19
C ASN A 146 -25.92 -10.32 -2.36
N VAL A 147 -24.90 -9.71 -2.94
CA VAL A 147 -24.15 -8.59 -2.37
C VAL A 147 -24.25 -7.41 -3.32
N ARG A 148 -24.73 -6.28 -2.83
CA ARG A 148 -24.74 -5.01 -3.56
C ARG A 148 -23.95 -3.97 -2.81
N GLY A 149 -22.84 -3.53 -3.41
CA GLY A 149 -22.01 -2.45 -2.89
C GLY A 149 -22.18 -1.17 -3.70
N VAL A 150 -22.18 -0.01 -3.01
CA VAL A 150 -22.13 1.31 -3.63
C VAL A 150 -20.96 2.05 -3.01
N TYR A 151 -19.99 2.43 -3.84
CA TYR A 151 -18.84 3.23 -3.42
C TYR A 151 -18.72 4.44 -4.32
N GLY A 152 -19.07 5.58 -3.80
CA GLY A 152 -19.06 6.86 -4.52
C GLY A 152 -18.17 7.89 -3.84
N LYS A 153 -17.64 8.81 -4.63
CA LYS A 153 -16.93 9.99 -4.14
C LYS A 153 -17.84 11.21 -4.27
N SER A 154 -17.90 12.04 -3.24
CA SER A 154 -18.68 13.26 -3.28
C SER A 154 -18.17 14.21 -4.37
N SER A 155 -19.09 14.79 -5.16
CA SER A 155 -18.78 15.84 -6.13
C SER A 155 -18.32 17.15 -5.49
N ILE A 156 -18.53 17.31 -4.19
CA ILE A 156 -18.06 18.48 -3.42
C ILE A 156 -16.53 18.45 -3.27
N ILE A 157 -15.91 17.27 -3.35
CA ILE A 157 -14.45 17.13 -3.29
C ILE A 157 -13.90 17.41 -4.70
N PRO A 158 -13.17 18.52 -4.91
CA PRO A 158 -12.62 18.84 -6.23
C PRO A 158 -11.75 17.67 -6.73
N PHE A 159 -12.02 17.21 -7.94
CA PHE A 159 -11.14 16.29 -8.62
C PHE A 159 -10.05 17.10 -9.33
N SER A 160 -8.89 17.20 -8.71
CA SER A 160 -7.76 17.98 -9.25
C SER A 160 -6.98 17.27 -10.38
N GLY A 161 -7.50 16.19 -10.92
CA GLY A 161 -6.80 15.39 -11.92
C GLY A 161 -5.66 14.58 -11.30
N GLY A 162 -4.47 15.12 -11.29
CA GLY A 162 -3.27 14.44 -10.79
C GLY A 162 -2.92 13.15 -11.56
N TRP A 163 -2.07 12.32 -11.00
CA TRP A 163 -1.64 11.09 -11.65
C TRP A 163 -2.77 10.05 -11.86
N ARG A 164 -3.82 10.09 -11.03
CA ARG A 164 -4.97 9.19 -11.15
C ARG A 164 -5.79 9.40 -12.41
N SER A 165 -5.74 10.60 -13.01
CA SER A 165 -6.40 10.89 -14.30
C SER A 165 -5.57 10.47 -15.51
N LYS A 166 -4.31 10.09 -15.30
CA LYS A 166 -3.39 9.68 -16.36
C LYS A 166 -3.28 8.16 -16.36
N ARG A 167 -3.76 7.53 -17.43
CA ARG A 167 -3.82 6.05 -17.53
C ARG A 167 -2.43 5.40 -17.40
N GLU A 168 -1.40 6.05 -17.87
CA GLU A 168 -0.01 5.61 -17.77
C GLU A 168 0.48 5.40 -16.32
N PHE A 169 -0.07 6.15 -15.35
CA PHE A 169 0.26 6.04 -13.94
C PHE A 169 -0.77 5.25 -13.13
N SER A 170 -2.04 5.32 -13.53
CA SER A 170 -3.14 4.71 -12.80
C SER A 170 -3.51 3.30 -13.28
N GLY A 171 -3.15 2.95 -14.52
CA GLY A 171 -3.50 1.67 -15.14
C GLY A 171 -4.97 1.55 -15.55
N GLY A 172 -5.87 2.28 -14.90
CA GLY A 172 -7.31 2.20 -15.16
C GLY A 172 -8.09 3.36 -14.57
N GLY A 173 -9.42 3.26 -14.66
CA GLY A 173 -10.35 4.27 -14.16
C GLY A 173 -10.82 4.00 -12.74
N ILE A 174 -12.04 4.50 -12.46
CA ILE A 174 -12.65 4.42 -11.13
C ILE A 174 -12.82 2.98 -10.62
N LEU A 175 -12.99 2.01 -11.51
CA LEU A 175 -13.11 0.60 -11.12
C LEU A 175 -11.81 0.10 -10.47
N LEU A 176 -10.65 0.41 -11.05
CA LEU A 176 -9.36 0.02 -10.49
C LEU A 176 -8.99 0.85 -9.24
N ASP A 177 -9.34 2.14 -9.19
CA ASP A 177 -8.99 2.99 -8.03
C ASP A 177 -9.91 2.77 -6.82
N GLN A 178 -11.23 2.69 -7.05
CA GLN A 178 -12.24 2.61 -5.99
C GLN A 178 -12.99 1.28 -5.98
N GLY A 179 -13.41 0.81 -7.15
CA GLY A 179 -14.17 -0.42 -7.27
C GLY A 179 -13.42 -1.64 -6.76
N ILE A 180 -12.08 -1.62 -6.80
CA ILE A 180 -11.26 -2.72 -6.30
C ILE A 180 -11.47 -2.97 -4.79
N HIS A 181 -11.83 -1.96 -4.01
CA HIS A 181 -12.21 -2.15 -2.61
C HIS A 181 -13.50 -2.95 -2.45
N MET A 182 -14.44 -2.80 -3.39
CA MET A 182 -15.71 -3.54 -3.36
C MET A 182 -15.53 -4.98 -3.87
N VAL A 183 -14.58 -5.19 -4.78
CA VAL A 183 -14.21 -6.54 -5.25
C VAL A 183 -13.45 -7.31 -4.17
N ASP A 184 -12.71 -6.60 -3.33
CA ASP A 184 -11.91 -7.16 -2.24
C ASP A 184 -12.77 -7.63 -1.03
N LEU A 185 -13.92 -7.03 -0.83
CA LEU A 185 -14.88 -7.36 0.24
C LEU A 185 -15.77 -8.55 -0.13
#